data_04881e91d9a387318d8e15a7f24e6020
#
_entry.id   04881e91d9a387318d8e15a7f24e6020
#
_cell.length_a   1.000
_cell.length_b   1.000
_cell.length_c   1.000
_cell.angle_alpha   90.00
_cell.angle_beta   90.00
_cell.angle_gamma   90.00
#
_symmetry.space_group_name_H-M   'P 1'
#
loop_
_entity.id
_entity.type
_entity.pdbx_description
1 polymer ?
#
loop_
_entity_poly.entity_id
_entity_poly.type
_entity_poly.pdbx_seq_one_letter_code
_entity_poly.pdbx_strand_id
1 'polypeptide(L)'
;MTTLHNPPTNGATASAVKPPFFDVNDPKPVRYGVLLFPGFQALDVFGPLDVFNSLAMLYSFPTKLTMLAKTSDPVETSHQRAGNTMFSHPETDVSQSMIVNRTFAQQLELQDGTEAEAIDVLIVPGGVGTRGDMSTEIDFVKRIYPNLKAVLCVCTGATILARAGILDGRRATTNKRAFAWATSTGPDVKWVPEARWVVDGNIVTGSGISAGIDATYAFVALNYGETIAQELADCAEYVRWMDQDHDPFAKRWKAGAS
;
A
#
# COMPACT_ATOMS: atom_id res chain seq x y z
N MET A 1 9.18 -37.72 -2.56
CA MET A 1 8.41 -36.94 -3.57
C MET A 1 7.06 -36.65 -2.98
N THR A 2 6.92 -35.50 -2.35
CA THR A 2 5.65 -35.07 -1.73
C THR A 2 4.99 -34.09 -2.70
N THR A 3 3.90 -34.49 -3.30
CA THR A 3 3.11 -33.69 -4.23
C THR A 3 2.51 -32.51 -3.50
N LEU A 4 2.92 -31.29 -3.87
CA LEU A 4 2.25 -30.06 -3.46
C LEU A 4 0.84 -30.07 -4.05
N HIS A 5 -0.16 -30.00 -3.18
CA HIS A 5 -1.58 -29.93 -3.56
C HIS A 5 -1.86 -28.55 -4.16
N ASN A 6 -2.15 -28.50 -5.44
CA ASN A 6 -2.78 -27.34 -6.07
C ASN A 6 -4.23 -27.24 -5.57
N PRO A 7 -4.71 -26.06 -5.14
CA PRO A 7 -6.10 -25.86 -4.82
C PRO A 7 -6.96 -25.94 -6.11
N PRO A 8 -8.26 -26.35 -6.00
CA PRO A 8 -9.13 -26.51 -7.16
C PRO A 8 -9.39 -25.19 -7.88
N THR A 9 -9.24 -25.18 -9.20
CA THR A 9 -9.65 -24.09 -10.07
C THR A 9 -11.17 -24.04 -10.14
N ASN A 10 -11.80 -23.21 -9.31
CA ASN A 10 -13.21 -22.86 -9.48
C ASN A 10 -13.33 -21.74 -10.49
N GLY A 11 -14.19 -21.94 -11.51
CA GLY A 11 -14.49 -21.00 -12.57
C GLY A 11 -15.04 -19.66 -12.06
N ALA A 12 -14.14 -18.74 -11.72
CA ALA A 12 -14.48 -17.35 -11.53
C ALA A 12 -14.68 -16.72 -12.92
N THR A 13 -15.81 -16.08 -13.13
CA THR A 13 -16.07 -15.21 -14.28
C THR A 13 -14.89 -14.25 -14.41
N ALA A 14 -14.19 -14.28 -15.54
CA ALA A 14 -13.05 -13.45 -15.83
C ALA A 14 -13.41 -11.99 -15.58
N SER A 15 -12.93 -11.43 -14.48
CA SER A 15 -12.92 -10.00 -14.25
C SER A 15 -12.13 -9.39 -15.41
N ALA A 16 -12.71 -8.40 -16.09
CA ALA A 16 -12.05 -7.75 -17.21
C ALA A 16 -10.64 -7.33 -16.78
N VAL A 17 -9.62 -7.85 -17.48
CA VAL A 17 -8.22 -7.53 -17.23
C VAL A 17 -8.08 -6.02 -17.30
N LYS A 18 -7.76 -5.39 -16.18
CA LYS A 18 -7.51 -3.94 -16.16
C LYS A 18 -6.22 -3.68 -16.93
N PRO A 19 -6.16 -2.62 -17.75
CA PRO A 19 -4.92 -2.26 -18.42
C PRO A 19 -3.85 -1.91 -17.36
N PRO A 20 -2.55 -2.07 -17.67
CA PRO A 20 -1.47 -1.63 -16.81
C PRO A 20 -1.59 -0.12 -16.54
N PHE A 21 -1.17 0.31 -15.34
CA PHE A 21 -1.27 1.72 -14.94
C PHE A 21 -0.25 2.61 -15.67
N PHE A 22 0.82 2.01 -16.21
CA PHE A 22 1.86 2.69 -16.98
C PHE A 22 2.49 1.72 -17.99
N ASP A 23 3.13 2.27 -19.03
CA ASP A 23 3.86 1.47 -20.03
C ASP A 23 5.25 1.12 -19.46
N VAL A 24 5.50 -0.17 -19.26
CA VAL A 24 6.80 -0.68 -18.77
C VAL A 24 7.89 -0.61 -19.83
N ASN A 25 7.54 -0.41 -21.10
CA ASN A 25 8.50 -0.23 -22.20
C ASN A 25 8.91 1.26 -22.37
N ASP A 26 8.30 2.19 -21.63
CA ASP A 26 8.74 3.58 -21.59
C ASP A 26 10.13 3.63 -20.92
N PRO A 27 11.14 4.23 -21.56
CA PRO A 27 12.49 4.35 -20.99
C PRO A 27 12.56 5.23 -19.75
N LYS A 28 11.49 5.97 -19.44
CA LYS A 28 11.43 6.78 -18.22
C LYS A 28 11.30 5.92 -16.97
N PRO A 29 12.04 6.25 -15.90
CA PRO A 29 11.92 5.51 -14.65
C PRO A 29 10.54 5.68 -14.04
N VAL A 30 9.98 4.59 -13.49
CA VAL A 30 8.82 4.67 -12.60
C VAL A 30 9.26 5.23 -11.25
N ARG A 31 8.61 6.30 -10.80
CA ARG A 31 8.96 7.01 -9.58
C ARG A 31 7.98 6.70 -8.47
N TYR A 32 8.47 5.97 -7.48
CA TYR A 32 7.70 5.59 -6.31
C TYR A 32 7.90 6.62 -5.20
N GLY A 33 6.81 7.07 -4.60
CA GLY A 33 6.80 7.82 -3.35
C GLY A 33 6.25 6.97 -2.23
N VAL A 34 6.85 7.02 -1.05
CA VAL A 34 6.31 6.40 0.17
C VAL A 34 5.89 7.48 1.14
N LEU A 35 4.63 7.50 1.50
CA LEU A 35 4.11 8.39 2.53
C LEU A 35 4.48 7.86 3.91
N LEU A 36 5.25 8.64 4.67
CA LEU A 36 5.66 8.30 6.03
C LEU A 36 5.01 9.24 7.05
N PHE A 37 4.65 8.69 8.18
CA PHE A 37 4.12 9.41 9.35
C PHE A 37 4.50 8.66 10.64
N PRO A 38 4.64 9.32 11.79
CA PRO A 38 4.99 8.66 13.04
C PRO A 38 4.00 7.54 13.39
N GLY A 39 4.52 6.37 13.74
CA GLY A 39 3.71 5.19 14.03
C GLY A 39 3.20 4.45 12.79
N PHE A 40 3.85 4.59 11.63
CA PHE A 40 3.58 3.73 10.49
C PHE A 40 3.97 2.27 10.78
N GLN A 41 3.29 1.32 10.15
CA GLN A 41 3.60 -0.10 10.28
C GLN A 41 4.80 -0.45 9.39
N ALA A 42 5.91 -0.90 9.97
CA ALA A 42 7.15 -1.18 9.24
C ALA A 42 6.94 -2.09 8.02
N LEU A 43 6.27 -3.24 8.19
CA LEU A 43 6.08 -4.19 7.11
C LEU A 43 5.16 -3.68 5.99
N ASP A 44 4.29 -2.71 6.27
CA ASP A 44 3.47 -2.06 5.22
C ASP A 44 4.32 -1.22 4.25
N VAL A 45 5.53 -0.84 4.68
CA VAL A 45 6.53 -0.15 3.86
C VAL A 45 7.55 -1.13 3.31
N PHE A 46 8.24 -1.88 4.18
CA PHE A 46 9.34 -2.75 3.76
C PHE A 46 8.88 -3.91 2.89
N GLY A 47 7.69 -4.48 3.12
CA GLY A 47 7.16 -5.56 2.29
C GLY A 47 7.02 -5.15 0.80
N PRO A 48 6.28 -4.08 0.48
CA PRO A 48 6.24 -3.54 -0.88
C PRO A 48 7.59 -3.13 -1.44
N LEU A 49 8.43 -2.46 -0.64
CA LEU A 49 9.72 -1.98 -1.11
C LEU A 49 10.69 -3.11 -1.46
N ASP A 50 10.65 -4.22 -0.74
CA ASP A 50 11.51 -5.38 -1.03
C ASP A 50 11.14 -6.00 -2.39
N VAL A 51 9.85 -6.12 -2.69
CA VAL A 51 9.37 -6.58 -4.01
C VAL A 51 9.81 -5.63 -5.13
N PHE A 52 9.68 -4.31 -4.96
CA PHE A 52 10.11 -3.34 -5.97
C PHE A 52 11.63 -3.26 -6.11
N ASN A 53 12.37 -3.42 -5.02
CA ASN A 53 13.82 -3.48 -5.04
C ASN A 53 14.32 -4.73 -5.81
N SER A 54 13.72 -5.88 -5.57
CA SER A 54 14.00 -7.12 -6.30
C SER A 54 13.65 -6.98 -7.79
N LEU A 55 12.53 -6.34 -8.12
CA LEU A 55 12.13 -6.04 -9.50
C LEU A 55 13.19 -5.19 -10.20
N ALA A 56 13.63 -4.11 -9.58
CA ALA A 56 14.66 -3.23 -10.13
C ALA A 56 16.00 -3.95 -10.30
N MET A 57 16.40 -4.75 -9.33
CA MET A 57 17.67 -5.46 -9.32
C MET A 57 17.74 -6.60 -10.37
N LEU A 58 16.70 -7.42 -10.46
CA LEU A 58 16.70 -8.61 -11.31
C LEU A 58 16.36 -8.30 -12.77
N TYR A 59 15.54 -7.29 -13.03
CA TYR A 59 15.06 -6.94 -14.37
C TYR A 59 15.60 -5.62 -14.90
N SER A 60 16.39 -4.91 -14.08
CA SER A 60 16.98 -3.60 -14.46
C SER A 60 15.92 -2.58 -14.91
N PHE A 61 14.68 -2.70 -14.42
CA PHE A 61 13.67 -1.68 -14.69
C PHE A 61 14.08 -0.37 -14.02
N PRO A 62 14.12 0.74 -14.77
CA PRO A 62 14.48 2.02 -14.20
C PRO A 62 13.43 2.46 -13.18
N THR A 63 13.86 2.59 -11.92
CA THR A 63 13.00 2.98 -10.81
C THR A 63 13.69 4.04 -9.95
N LYS A 64 12.89 4.92 -9.36
CA LYS A 64 13.34 5.85 -8.33
C LYS A 64 12.42 5.76 -7.12
N LEU A 65 12.98 5.91 -5.94
CA LEU A 65 12.25 5.87 -4.68
C LEU A 65 12.45 7.19 -3.92
N THR A 66 11.37 7.74 -3.38
CA THR A 66 11.38 8.94 -2.54
C THR A 66 10.58 8.70 -1.27
N MET A 67 11.22 8.83 -0.11
CA MET A 67 10.56 8.82 1.20
C MET A 67 10.03 10.21 1.51
N LEU A 68 8.73 10.32 1.73
CA LEU A 68 7.99 11.57 1.87
C LEU A 68 7.39 11.69 3.28
N ALA A 69 7.57 12.82 3.93
CA ALA A 69 6.96 13.10 5.22
C ALA A 69 6.62 14.59 5.39
N LYS A 70 5.95 14.91 6.49
CA LYS A 70 5.60 16.29 6.85
C LYS A 70 6.83 17.18 7.03
N THR A 71 7.89 16.65 7.67
CA THR A 71 9.16 17.33 7.91
C THR A 71 10.32 16.52 7.35
N SER A 72 11.53 17.09 7.32
CA SER A 72 12.76 16.39 6.92
C SER A 72 13.36 15.53 8.03
N ASP A 73 12.80 15.58 9.24
CA ASP A 73 13.27 14.74 10.34
C ASP A 73 12.97 13.26 10.07
N PRO A 74 13.82 12.33 10.54
CA PRO A 74 13.54 10.92 10.43
C PRO A 74 12.19 10.54 11.06
N VAL A 75 11.46 9.66 10.39
CA VAL A 75 10.15 9.16 10.83
C VAL A 75 10.28 7.79 11.47
N GLU A 76 9.69 7.62 12.64
CA GLU A 76 9.80 6.38 13.41
C GLU A 76 8.50 5.57 13.38
N THR A 77 8.66 4.24 13.46
CA THR A 77 7.55 3.30 13.68
C THR A 77 7.03 3.32 15.12
N SER A 78 7.65 4.10 16.00
CA SER A 78 7.32 4.21 17.42
C SER A 78 5.88 4.66 17.66
N HIS A 79 5.17 3.94 18.50
CA HIS A 79 3.83 4.27 18.93
C HIS A 79 3.77 5.42 19.96
N GLN A 80 4.86 5.68 20.64
CA GLN A 80 4.93 6.72 21.69
C GLN A 80 4.80 8.13 21.12
N ARG A 81 5.40 8.38 19.92
CA ARG A 81 5.34 9.69 19.26
C ARG A 81 4.01 9.97 18.56
N ALA A 82 3.23 8.94 18.27
CA ALA A 82 1.90 9.09 17.68
C ALA A 82 0.83 9.56 18.68
N GLY A 83 1.20 9.86 19.93
CA GLY A 83 0.27 10.28 20.98
C GLY A 83 -0.66 9.16 21.48
N ASN A 84 -0.43 7.92 21.04
CA ASN A 84 -1.26 6.78 21.39
C ASN A 84 -0.59 5.93 22.47
N THR A 85 -0.97 6.16 23.72
CA THR A 85 -0.45 5.43 24.89
C THR A 85 -1.03 4.02 25.05
N MET A 86 -2.03 3.64 24.25
CA MET A 86 -2.78 2.39 24.41
C MET A 86 -1.91 1.13 24.20
N PHE A 87 -0.82 1.24 23.44
CA PHE A 87 0.02 0.11 23.05
C PHE A 87 1.50 0.27 23.40
N SER A 88 1.88 1.32 24.14
CA SER A 88 3.26 1.59 24.49
C SER A 88 3.57 1.20 25.92
N HIS A 89 4.59 0.37 26.10
CA HIS A 89 5.25 0.20 27.39
C HIS A 89 6.50 1.09 27.39
N PRO A 90 6.71 1.95 28.40
CA PRO A 90 7.80 2.94 28.36
C PRO A 90 9.22 2.36 28.28
N GLU A 91 9.38 1.09 28.58
CA GLU A 91 10.68 0.39 28.56
C GLU A 91 10.89 -0.53 27.34
N THR A 92 9.93 -0.59 26.41
CA THR A 92 10.03 -1.43 25.21
C THR A 92 9.99 -0.57 23.95
N ASP A 93 11.13 -0.36 23.33
CA ASP A 93 11.24 0.32 22.04
C ASP A 93 12.13 -0.49 21.09
N VAL A 94 11.51 -1.08 20.06
CA VAL A 94 12.15 -1.74 18.92
C VAL A 94 11.82 -0.99 17.63
N SER A 95 11.57 0.32 17.72
CA SER A 95 11.19 1.13 16.59
C SER A 95 12.33 1.24 15.58
N GLN A 96 11.96 1.39 14.33
CA GLN A 96 12.85 1.68 13.22
C GLN A 96 12.66 3.14 12.83
N SER A 97 13.73 3.79 12.40
CA SER A 97 13.74 5.17 11.94
C SER A 97 14.04 5.21 10.43
N MET A 98 13.19 5.92 9.68
CA MET A 98 13.32 6.08 8.24
C MET A 98 13.77 7.51 7.90
N ILE A 99 14.81 7.60 7.05
CA ILE A 99 15.26 8.88 6.51
C ILE A 99 14.22 9.43 5.53
N VAL A 100 13.93 10.70 5.62
CA VAL A 100 13.05 11.44 4.71
C VAL A 100 13.88 12.07 3.59
N ASN A 101 13.51 11.80 2.33
CA ASN A 101 14.18 12.40 1.18
C ASN A 101 13.63 13.78 0.85
N ARG A 102 12.30 13.96 1.01
CA ARG A 102 11.59 15.22 0.72
C ARG A 102 10.41 15.42 1.66
N THR A 103 10.09 16.66 1.93
CA THR A 103 8.83 17.00 2.61
C THR A 103 7.66 16.96 1.62
N PHE A 104 6.44 16.84 2.13
CA PHE A 104 5.22 16.90 1.31
C PHE A 104 5.16 18.22 0.52
N ALA A 105 5.52 19.35 1.14
CA ALA A 105 5.52 20.65 0.49
C ALA A 105 6.49 20.68 -0.70
N GLN A 106 7.74 20.23 -0.51
CA GLN A 106 8.74 20.16 -1.58
C GLN A 106 8.27 19.25 -2.73
N GLN A 107 7.65 18.09 -2.41
CA GLN A 107 7.17 17.20 -3.47
C GLN A 107 6.03 17.81 -4.27
N LEU A 108 5.10 18.52 -3.63
CA LEU A 108 4.00 19.18 -4.35
C LEU A 108 4.51 20.28 -5.30
N GLU A 109 5.50 21.07 -4.89
CA GLU A 109 6.13 22.06 -5.76
C GLU A 109 6.78 21.41 -6.99
N LEU A 110 7.45 20.27 -6.82
CA LEU A 110 8.11 19.54 -7.90
C LEU A 110 7.10 18.79 -8.79
N GLN A 111 5.98 18.31 -8.22
CA GLN A 111 4.95 17.61 -8.97
C GLN A 111 4.32 18.50 -10.05
N ASP A 112 4.17 19.77 -9.77
CA ASP A 112 3.59 20.76 -10.68
C ASP A 112 4.60 21.36 -11.65
N GLY A 113 5.91 21.29 -11.33
CA GLY A 113 6.96 22.04 -12.05
C GLY A 113 7.87 21.23 -12.95
N THR A 114 8.13 19.95 -12.67
CA THR A 114 9.10 19.13 -13.42
C THR A 114 8.69 17.68 -13.51
N GLU A 115 8.39 17.21 -14.71
CA GLU A 115 8.08 15.79 -14.97
C GLU A 115 9.17 14.83 -14.44
N ALA A 116 10.44 15.25 -14.43
CA ALA A 116 11.56 14.44 -13.98
C ALA A 116 11.54 14.09 -12.49
N GLU A 117 10.84 14.86 -11.67
CA GLU A 117 10.80 14.70 -10.20
C GLU A 117 9.39 14.35 -9.68
N ALA A 118 8.39 14.30 -10.59
CA ALA A 118 7.03 13.88 -10.25
C ALA A 118 6.98 12.43 -9.75
N ILE A 119 6.10 12.14 -8.81
CA ILE A 119 5.80 10.78 -8.35
C ILE A 119 4.76 10.15 -9.29
N ASP A 120 5.02 8.93 -9.75
CA ASP A 120 4.09 8.15 -10.57
C ASP A 120 3.19 7.26 -9.70
N VAL A 121 3.77 6.63 -8.68
CA VAL A 121 3.09 5.68 -7.80
C VAL A 121 3.29 6.09 -6.35
N LEU A 122 2.20 6.26 -5.60
CA LEU A 122 2.27 6.53 -4.17
C LEU A 122 1.97 5.27 -3.37
N ILE A 123 2.89 4.90 -2.48
CA ILE A 123 2.72 3.82 -1.49
C ILE A 123 2.24 4.46 -0.19
N VAL A 124 1.08 4.01 0.30
CA VAL A 124 0.46 4.53 1.51
C VAL A 124 0.35 3.42 2.55
N PRO A 125 1.24 3.36 3.54
CA PRO A 125 1.19 2.37 4.61
C PRO A 125 0.08 2.68 5.60
N GLY A 126 -0.31 1.66 6.37
CA GLY A 126 -1.07 1.84 7.60
C GLY A 126 -0.18 1.94 8.82
N GLY A 127 -0.77 1.73 9.97
CA GLY A 127 -0.11 1.79 11.26
C GLY A 127 -1.00 2.46 12.31
N VAL A 128 -0.58 2.39 13.55
CA VAL A 128 -1.33 2.98 14.67
C VAL A 128 -1.39 4.51 14.55
N GLY A 129 -0.40 5.14 13.91
CA GLY A 129 -0.36 6.58 13.64
C GLY A 129 -1.57 7.08 12.85
N THR A 130 -2.22 6.24 12.01
CA THR A 130 -3.43 6.61 11.27
C THR A 130 -4.62 6.99 12.16
N ARG A 131 -4.55 6.68 13.46
CA ARG A 131 -5.58 7.06 14.45
C ARG A 131 -5.39 8.46 15.05
N GLY A 132 -4.23 9.06 14.81
CA GLY A 132 -3.92 10.43 15.24
C GLY A 132 -4.45 11.49 14.27
N ASP A 133 -3.98 12.71 14.48
CA ASP A 133 -4.20 13.80 13.52
C ASP A 133 -3.37 13.55 12.25
N MET A 134 -4.05 13.30 11.15
CA MET A 134 -3.49 13.04 9.82
C MET A 134 -3.85 14.15 8.83
N SER A 135 -4.22 15.32 9.31
CA SER A 135 -4.69 16.41 8.46
C SER A 135 -3.69 16.79 7.36
N THR A 136 -2.41 16.81 7.69
CA THR A 136 -1.31 17.13 6.76
C THR A 136 -1.13 16.04 5.69
N GLU A 137 -1.16 14.76 6.08
CA GLU A 137 -1.05 13.61 5.19
C GLU A 137 -2.26 13.51 4.26
N ILE A 138 -3.44 13.76 4.79
CA ILE A 138 -4.71 13.78 4.03
C ILE A 138 -4.68 14.90 2.98
N ASP A 139 -4.27 16.11 3.36
CA ASP A 139 -4.14 17.25 2.42
C ASP A 139 -3.10 16.95 1.33
N PHE A 140 -1.95 16.43 1.70
CA PHE A 140 -0.92 16.02 0.74
C PHE A 140 -1.46 14.99 -0.26
N VAL A 141 -2.09 13.91 0.22
CA VAL A 141 -2.64 12.85 -0.64
C VAL A 141 -3.72 13.39 -1.57
N LYS A 142 -4.61 14.24 -1.07
CA LYS A 142 -5.67 14.89 -1.86
C LYS A 142 -5.09 15.74 -3.00
N ARG A 143 -4.00 16.44 -2.74
CA ARG A 143 -3.36 17.34 -3.73
C ARG A 143 -2.51 16.60 -4.75
N ILE A 144 -1.78 15.56 -4.35
CA ILE A 144 -0.90 14.83 -5.26
C ILE A 144 -1.65 13.81 -6.14
N TYR A 145 -2.76 13.24 -5.65
CA TYR A 145 -3.48 12.15 -6.30
C TYR A 145 -3.88 12.40 -7.76
N PRO A 146 -4.35 13.60 -8.17
CA PRO A 146 -4.73 13.84 -9.57
C PRO A 146 -3.61 13.61 -10.59
N ASN A 147 -2.35 13.70 -10.15
CA ASN A 147 -1.17 13.55 -10.98
C ASN A 147 -0.53 12.15 -10.88
N LEU A 148 -1.07 11.26 -10.03
CA LEU A 148 -0.53 9.92 -9.84
C LEU A 148 -1.05 8.96 -10.92
N LYS A 149 -0.18 8.10 -11.43
CA LYS A 149 -0.55 6.97 -12.27
C LYS A 149 -1.23 5.86 -11.45
N ALA A 150 -0.73 5.61 -10.23
CA ALA A 150 -1.32 4.61 -9.34
C ALA A 150 -1.08 4.91 -7.86
N VAL A 151 -1.91 4.28 -7.01
CA VAL A 151 -1.74 4.23 -5.55
C VAL A 151 -1.73 2.78 -5.09
N LEU A 152 -0.72 2.40 -4.33
CA LEU A 152 -0.67 1.14 -3.59
C LEU A 152 -0.84 1.44 -2.10
N CYS A 153 -1.95 1.02 -1.54
CA CYS A 153 -2.29 1.30 -0.14
C CYS A 153 -2.38 0.02 0.66
N VAL A 154 -1.82 0.01 1.85
CA VAL A 154 -1.80 -1.17 2.72
C VAL A 154 -2.49 -0.86 4.06
N CYS A 155 -3.24 -1.85 4.57
CA CYS A 155 -3.72 -1.85 5.94
C CYS A 155 -4.63 -0.63 6.24
N THR A 156 -4.43 0.03 7.39
CA THR A 156 -5.18 1.23 7.78
C THR A 156 -4.81 2.49 6.99
N GLY A 157 -3.83 2.43 6.09
CA GLY A 157 -3.57 3.50 5.11
C GLY A 157 -4.79 3.88 4.30
N ALA A 158 -5.69 2.92 4.05
CA ALA A 158 -6.97 3.16 3.39
C ALA A 158 -7.82 4.24 4.09
N THR A 159 -7.64 4.46 5.40
CA THR A 159 -8.35 5.54 6.12
C THR A 159 -7.84 6.93 5.74
N ILE A 160 -6.59 7.06 5.31
CA ILE A 160 -6.04 8.33 4.81
C ILE A 160 -6.69 8.65 3.45
N LEU A 161 -6.74 7.65 2.55
CA LEU A 161 -7.37 7.80 1.23
C LEU A 161 -8.88 8.07 1.35
N ALA A 162 -9.57 7.37 2.26
CA ALA A 162 -11.00 7.56 2.50
C ALA A 162 -11.30 8.97 3.03
N ARG A 163 -10.57 9.44 4.05
CA ARG A 163 -10.71 10.80 4.58
C ARG A 163 -10.32 11.89 3.57
N ALA A 164 -9.47 11.58 2.61
CA ALA A 164 -9.16 12.47 1.49
C ALA A 164 -10.26 12.51 0.41
N GLY A 165 -11.31 11.67 0.51
CA GLY A 165 -12.39 11.56 -0.48
C GLY A 165 -12.00 10.79 -1.75
N ILE A 166 -10.80 10.19 -1.80
CA ILE A 166 -10.27 9.52 -3.00
C ILE A 166 -10.97 8.18 -3.23
N LEU A 167 -11.46 7.54 -2.17
CA LEU A 167 -12.14 6.25 -2.24
C LEU A 167 -13.67 6.36 -2.36
N ASP A 168 -14.24 7.56 -2.38
CA ASP A 168 -15.68 7.74 -2.46
C ASP A 168 -16.27 7.07 -3.71
N GLY A 169 -17.30 6.24 -3.51
CA GLY A 169 -17.94 5.44 -4.54
C GLY A 169 -17.10 4.27 -5.08
N ARG A 170 -15.84 4.11 -4.65
CA ARG A 170 -14.95 3.04 -5.09
C ARG A 170 -15.01 1.82 -4.16
N ARG A 171 -14.65 0.66 -4.72
CA ARG A 171 -14.41 -0.54 -3.93
C ARG A 171 -13.03 -0.44 -3.27
N ALA A 172 -12.95 -0.79 -1.99
CA ALA A 172 -11.69 -0.83 -1.25
C ALA A 172 -11.73 -1.86 -0.12
N THR A 173 -10.56 -2.26 0.37
CA THR A 173 -10.45 -3.03 1.60
C THR A 173 -9.44 -2.40 2.54
N THR A 174 -9.38 -2.91 3.77
CA THR A 174 -8.49 -2.41 4.82
C THR A 174 -8.17 -3.53 5.82
N ASN A 175 -7.37 -3.24 6.84
CA ASN A 175 -6.99 -4.15 7.89
C ASN A 175 -8.22 -4.78 8.56
N LYS A 176 -8.28 -6.12 8.62
CA LYS A 176 -9.46 -6.85 9.12
C LYS A 176 -9.69 -6.65 10.62
N ARG A 177 -8.62 -6.59 11.42
CA ARG A 177 -8.73 -6.33 12.85
C ARG A 177 -9.26 -4.93 13.16
N ALA A 178 -8.92 -3.95 12.32
CA ALA A 178 -9.35 -2.57 12.47
C ALA A 178 -10.56 -2.22 11.60
N PHE A 179 -11.20 -3.21 10.94
CA PHE A 179 -12.17 -3.00 9.87
C PHE A 179 -13.31 -2.06 10.27
N ALA A 180 -14.00 -2.33 11.37
CA ALA A 180 -15.11 -1.51 11.83
C ALA A 180 -14.73 -0.04 12.08
N TRP A 181 -13.56 0.20 12.66
CA TRP A 181 -13.05 1.56 12.85
C TRP A 181 -12.65 2.20 11.50
N ALA A 182 -11.93 1.46 10.67
CA ALA A 182 -11.44 2.00 9.41
C ALA A 182 -12.59 2.39 8.47
N THR A 183 -13.62 1.56 8.38
CA THR A 183 -14.79 1.81 7.52
C THR A 183 -15.65 2.98 8.01
N SER A 184 -15.66 3.26 9.30
CA SER A 184 -16.35 4.44 9.84
C SER A 184 -15.74 5.78 9.39
N THR A 185 -14.48 5.77 8.90
CA THR A 185 -13.79 6.98 8.40
C THR A 185 -14.12 7.33 6.95
N GLY A 186 -14.80 6.45 6.22
CA GLY A 186 -15.19 6.65 4.82
C GLY A 186 -16.56 5.99 4.54
N PRO A 187 -17.67 6.62 4.91
CA PRO A 187 -19.01 6.06 4.75
C PRO A 187 -19.42 5.89 3.27
N ASP A 188 -18.83 6.66 2.36
CA ASP A 188 -19.15 6.62 0.94
C ASP A 188 -18.30 5.60 0.16
N VAL A 189 -17.40 4.89 0.85
CA VAL A 189 -16.55 3.85 0.25
C VAL A 189 -17.29 2.51 0.22
N LYS A 190 -17.21 1.80 -0.90
CA LYS A 190 -17.74 0.44 -1.04
C LYS A 190 -16.76 -0.58 -0.45
N TRP A 191 -16.75 -0.69 0.87
CA TRP A 191 -15.84 -1.56 1.58
C TRP A 191 -16.12 -3.04 1.29
N VAL A 192 -15.04 -3.80 1.01
CA VAL A 192 -15.09 -5.23 0.71
C VAL A 192 -14.42 -6.00 1.86
N PRO A 193 -15.21 -6.52 2.82
CA PRO A 193 -14.68 -7.12 4.04
C PRO A 193 -13.92 -8.42 3.80
N GLU A 194 -14.32 -9.22 2.81
CA GLU A 194 -13.72 -10.53 2.52
C GLU A 194 -12.42 -10.42 1.70
N ALA A 195 -12.21 -9.33 0.98
CA ALA A 195 -11.09 -9.21 0.07
C ALA A 195 -9.74 -9.09 0.80
N ARG A 196 -8.74 -9.80 0.28
CA ARG A 196 -7.35 -9.67 0.68
C ARG A 196 -6.70 -8.42 0.07
N TRP A 197 -7.04 -8.12 -1.18
CA TRP A 197 -6.79 -6.81 -1.80
C TRP A 197 -7.91 -6.49 -2.79
N VAL A 198 -8.04 -5.23 -3.12
CA VAL A 198 -9.00 -4.72 -4.12
C VAL A 198 -8.27 -3.83 -5.09
N VAL A 199 -8.53 -4.02 -6.37
CA VAL A 199 -8.10 -3.11 -7.44
C VAL A 199 -9.33 -2.37 -7.94
N ASP A 200 -9.32 -1.04 -7.86
CA ASP A 200 -10.39 -0.17 -8.39
C ASP A 200 -9.79 1.06 -9.08
N GLY A 201 -9.96 1.14 -10.40
CA GLY A 201 -9.28 2.14 -11.21
C GLY A 201 -7.76 2.02 -11.07
N ASN A 202 -7.11 3.10 -10.69
CA ASN A 202 -5.66 3.18 -10.46
C ASN A 202 -5.27 3.01 -8.97
N ILE A 203 -6.15 2.46 -8.14
CA ILE A 203 -5.89 2.26 -6.72
C ILE A 203 -5.92 0.78 -6.39
N VAL A 204 -4.88 0.31 -5.71
CA VAL A 204 -4.80 -1.01 -5.09
C VAL A 204 -4.83 -0.83 -3.59
N THR A 205 -5.81 -1.43 -2.90
CA THR A 205 -5.89 -1.43 -1.44
C THR A 205 -5.68 -2.85 -0.93
N GLY A 206 -4.68 -3.05 -0.07
CA GLY A 206 -4.40 -4.30 0.61
C GLY A 206 -5.00 -4.35 2.02
N SER A 207 -5.30 -5.56 2.47
CA SER A 207 -5.80 -5.85 3.82
C SER A 207 -4.72 -5.59 4.91
N GLY A 208 -4.63 -6.45 5.91
CA GLY A 208 -3.72 -6.25 7.04
C GLY A 208 -2.29 -6.68 6.75
N ILE A 209 -1.36 -5.80 7.00
CA ILE A 209 0.10 -5.99 7.06
C ILE A 209 0.66 -6.91 5.96
N SER A 210 0.72 -8.23 6.18
CA SER A 210 1.27 -9.20 5.22
C SER A 210 0.52 -9.26 3.89
N ALA A 211 -0.77 -8.91 3.87
CA ALA A 211 -1.54 -8.78 2.62
C ALA A 211 -1.00 -7.68 1.70
N GLY A 212 -0.24 -6.71 2.23
CA GLY A 212 0.46 -5.71 1.45
C GLY A 212 1.50 -6.31 0.52
N ILE A 213 2.14 -7.41 0.91
CA ILE A 213 3.08 -8.15 0.07
C ILE A 213 2.35 -8.77 -1.12
N ASP A 214 1.24 -9.50 -0.88
CA ASP A 214 0.43 -10.10 -1.94
C ASP A 214 -0.18 -9.05 -2.87
N ALA A 215 -0.66 -7.94 -2.31
CA ALA A 215 -1.16 -6.80 -3.09
C ALA A 215 -0.07 -6.18 -3.98
N THR A 216 1.19 -6.16 -3.51
CA THR A 216 2.33 -5.67 -4.29
C THR A 216 2.69 -6.63 -5.42
N TYR A 217 2.71 -7.94 -5.17
CA TYR A 217 2.88 -8.91 -6.25
C TYR A 217 1.74 -8.83 -7.27
N ALA A 218 0.49 -8.62 -6.83
CA ALA A 218 -0.62 -8.38 -7.74
C ALA A 218 -0.43 -7.09 -8.55
N PHE A 219 0.08 -6.02 -7.94
CA PHE A 219 0.45 -4.78 -8.62
C PHE A 219 1.56 -5.02 -9.66
N VAL A 220 2.58 -5.79 -9.34
CA VAL A 220 3.64 -6.19 -10.28
C VAL A 220 3.06 -7.01 -11.43
N ALA A 221 2.24 -8.01 -11.14
CA ALA A 221 1.60 -8.84 -12.16
C ALA A 221 0.76 -8.01 -13.14
N LEU A 222 0.02 -7.00 -12.66
CA LEU A 222 -0.79 -6.10 -13.47
C LEU A 222 0.04 -5.22 -14.41
N ASN A 223 1.23 -4.79 -13.99
CA ASN A 223 2.02 -3.81 -14.70
C ASN A 223 3.19 -4.42 -15.49
N TYR A 224 3.81 -5.47 -14.96
CA TYR A 224 5.01 -6.09 -15.51
C TYR A 224 4.78 -7.52 -16.00
N GLY A 225 3.63 -8.09 -15.70
CA GLY A 225 3.25 -9.45 -16.11
C GLY A 225 3.36 -10.49 -15.00
N GLU A 226 2.53 -11.52 -15.09
CA GLU A 226 2.43 -12.57 -14.08
C GLU A 226 3.71 -13.38 -13.94
N THR A 227 4.41 -13.67 -15.04
CA THR A 227 5.69 -14.39 -15.02
C THR A 227 6.72 -13.68 -14.15
N ILE A 228 6.87 -12.37 -14.32
CA ILE A 228 7.80 -11.56 -13.52
C ILE A 228 7.40 -11.59 -12.05
N ALA A 229 6.12 -11.40 -11.75
CA ALA A 229 5.64 -11.44 -10.37
C ALA A 229 5.89 -12.79 -9.70
N GLN A 230 5.75 -13.90 -10.44
CA GLN A 230 6.04 -15.23 -9.90
C GLN A 230 7.54 -15.46 -9.71
N GLU A 231 8.38 -15.08 -10.67
CA GLU A 231 9.84 -15.23 -10.55
C GLU A 231 10.41 -14.42 -9.37
N LEU A 232 9.87 -13.21 -9.12
CA LEU A 232 10.24 -12.42 -7.95
C LEU A 232 9.86 -13.12 -6.64
N ALA A 233 8.70 -13.74 -6.59
CA ALA A 233 8.25 -14.48 -5.41
C ALA A 233 9.09 -15.74 -5.18
N ASP A 234 9.45 -16.46 -6.26
CA ASP A 234 10.31 -17.64 -6.19
C ASP A 234 11.73 -17.27 -5.68
N CYS A 235 12.28 -16.13 -6.14
CA CYS A 235 13.56 -15.62 -5.67
C CYS A 235 13.52 -15.21 -4.19
N ALA A 236 12.38 -14.71 -3.72
CA ALA A 236 12.17 -14.36 -2.31
C ALA A 236 11.77 -15.56 -1.44
N GLU A 237 11.67 -16.78 -2.01
CA GLU A 237 11.10 -17.98 -1.36
C GLU A 237 9.71 -17.70 -0.73
N TYR A 238 8.93 -16.83 -1.37
CA TYR A 238 7.62 -16.37 -0.88
C TYR A 238 6.47 -17.07 -1.61
N VAL A 239 5.57 -17.69 -0.85
CA VAL A 239 4.33 -18.27 -1.39
C VAL A 239 3.25 -17.19 -1.46
N ARG A 240 2.96 -16.72 -2.68
CA ARG A 240 1.94 -15.70 -2.93
C ARG A 240 0.54 -16.22 -2.61
N TRP A 241 -0.28 -15.39 -2.00
CA TRP A 241 -1.72 -15.61 -1.96
C TRP A 241 -2.32 -15.14 -3.29
N MET A 242 -3.02 -16.03 -3.99
CA MET A 242 -3.51 -15.75 -5.36
C MET A 242 -4.99 -15.32 -5.41
N ASP A 243 -5.75 -15.58 -4.35
CA ASP A 243 -7.17 -15.23 -4.29
C ASP A 243 -7.37 -13.85 -3.65
N GLN A 244 -7.61 -12.85 -4.51
CA GLN A 244 -7.84 -11.48 -4.04
C GLN A 244 -9.13 -11.32 -3.24
N ASP A 245 -10.13 -12.14 -3.50
CA ASP A 245 -11.47 -11.97 -2.95
C ASP A 245 -11.64 -12.70 -1.59
N HIS A 246 -10.62 -13.44 -1.16
CA HIS A 246 -10.64 -14.19 0.09
C HIS A 246 -9.45 -13.85 1.01
N ASP A 247 -9.73 -13.17 2.13
CA ASP A 247 -8.77 -12.97 3.21
C ASP A 247 -9.07 -13.93 4.36
N PRO A 248 -8.13 -14.83 4.75
CA PRO A 248 -8.35 -15.81 5.82
C PRO A 248 -8.64 -15.17 7.18
N PHE A 249 -8.32 -13.88 7.35
CA PHE A 249 -8.54 -13.14 8.58
C PHE A 249 -9.89 -12.42 8.63
N ALA A 250 -10.64 -12.32 7.53
CA ALA A 250 -11.95 -11.68 7.48
C ALA A 250 -12.93 -12.32 8.49
N LYS A 251 -13.06 -13.64 8.44
CA LYS A 251 -13.90 -14.42 9.36
C LYS A 251 -13.41 -14.31 10.81
N ARG A 252 -12.06 -14.39 11.03
CA ARG A 252 -11.46 -14.33 12.38
C ARG A 252 -11.80 -13.02 13.10
N TRP A 253 -11.76 -11.91 12.39
CA TRP A 253 -12.00 -10.58 12.95
C TRP A 253 -13.43 -10.08 12.72
N LYS A 254 -14.33 -10.92 12.17
CA LYS A 254 -15.71 -10.57 11.85
C LYS A 254 -15.79 -9.28 11.04
N ALA A 255 -14.90 -9.12 10.04
CA ALA A 255 -14.88 -7.95 9.19
C ALA A 255 -16.23 -7.84 8.46
N GLY A 256 -16.87 -6.67 8.51
CA GLY A 256 -18.18 -6.43 7.90
C GLY A 256 -19.39 -6.98 8.67
N ALA A 257 -19.19 -7.61 9.83
CA ALA A 257 -20.31 -7.92 10.71
C ALA A 257 -20.76 -6.65 11.43
N SER A 258 -22.03 -6.30 11.24
CA SER A 258 -22.74 -5.20 11.94
C SER A 258 -23.10 -5.57 13.37
#